data_a312a8695841160a1a1ec7871a1f23b9
#
_entry.id   a312a8695841160a1a1ec7871a1f23b9
#
_cell.length_a   1.000
_cell.length_b   1.000
_cell.length_c   1.000
_cell.angle_alpha   90.00
_cell.angle_beta   90.00
_cell.angle_gamma   90.00
#
_symmetry.space_group_name_H-M   'P 1'
#
loop_
_entity.id
_entity.type
_entity.pdbx_description
1 polymer ?
#
loop_
_entity_poly.entity_id
_entity_poly.type
_entity_poly.pdbx_seq_one_letter_code
_entity_poly.pdbx_strand_id
1 'polypeptide(L)'
;YYPGSEKLNPDEMRVVACGTGMPQPRLKQAGSCYLVELGNGDKFIFDMGKGSTERLAALGIPTDQLNKVLVSHLHFDHAGDFPSFWLARGVNAARQPLFLWGPGGGQNPDWGIKGWSEKIKQAWAWDVATRESSGDPRSTQLTVTEIDWKGVNQLFYDENGVKIYSIPTIHIDQSIGYILEWNGLKFAYSGDTAPNKWFLEHAAGADLAIHEVMLPPDMWLDKYSMSHTAAVMSGTQGHTTPRAFGKIMEIVEPRMAVVNHAQIDFDTAPVIEQEVRKNFQGPLSLAVDFMVWNIHKDSLTTRMTIGNPEAYPPPAQVPAMAPVASDDDYSWDPFSFSGLEPRTSAVTNEVVKEFNEKHGTNITPVVSNIPFQKK
;
A
#
# COMPACT_ATOMS: atom_id res chain seq x y z
N TYR A 1 -5.28 11.87 15.91
CA TYR A 1 -4.10 11.56 16.71
C TYR A 1 -2.83 11.74 15.88
N TYR A 2 -1.69 11.79 16.52
CA TYR A 2 -0.39 11.84 15.83
C TYR A 2 0.19 10.43 15.74
N PRO A 3 0.72 10.00 14.58
CA PRO A 3 1.36 8.71 14.44
C PRO A 3 2.46 8.49 15.49
N GLY A 4 2.53 7.29 16.04
CA GLY A 4 3.51 6.94 17.07
C GLY A 4 3.22 7.45 18.49
N SER A 5 2.19 8.30 18.68
CA SER A 5 1.82 8.84 20.02
C SER A 5 1.02 7.84 20.87
N GLU A 6 0.44 6.84 20.25
CA GLU A 6 -0.40 5.83 20.93
C GLU A 6 0.06 4.42 20.57
N LYS A 7 0.25 3.58 21.58
CA LYS A 7 0.46 2.15 21.39
C LYS A 7 -0.87 1.47 21.11
N LEU A 8 -0.89 0.49 20.23
CA LEU A 8 -2.01 -0.40 20.02
C LEU A 8 -2.21 -1.28 21.25
N ASN A 9 -3.46 -1.44 21.71
CA ASN A 9 -3.76 -2.42 22.74
C ASN A 9 -3.58 -3.85 22.19
N PRO A 10 -3.24 -4.85 23.02
CA PRO A 10 -2.99 -6.21 22.56
C PRO A 10 -4.17 -6.89 21.84
N ASP A 11 -5.39 -6.41 22.05
CA ASP A 11 -6.63 -6.93 21.47
C ASP A 11 -7.26 -5.97 20.43
N GLU A 12 -6.57 -4.91 20.08
CA GLU A 12 -7.03 -3.86 19.15
C GLU A 12 -6.59 -4.12 17.73
N MET A 13 -7.49 -3.89 16.77
CA MET A 13 -7.20 -3.72 15.36
C MET A 13 -7.33 -2.24 15.01
N ARG A 14 -6.30 -1.67 14.39
CA ARG A 14 -6.33 -0.30 13.85
C ARG A 14 -6.24 -0.35 12.34
N VAL A 15 -7.17 0.30 11.67
CA VAL A 15 -7.13 0.45 10.21
C VAL A 15 -6.90 1.91 9.87
N VAL A 16 -5.92 2.18 9.02
CA VAL A 16 -5.56 3.53 8.56
C VAL A 16 -5.74 3.60 7.05
N ALA A 17 -6.49 4.58 6.57
CA ALA A 17 -6.61 4.87 5.15
C ALA A 17 -5.36 5.61 4.65
N CYS A 18 -4.50 4.93 3.91
CA CYS A 18 -3.33 5.50 3.23
C CYS A 18 -3.61 5.88 1.77
N GLY A 19 -4.85 5.70 1.32
CA GLY A 19 -5.35 6.09 0.02
C GLY A 19 -6.79 5.64 -0.15
N THR A 20 -7.64 6.55 -0.61
CA THR A 20 -9.10 6.34 -0.69
C THR A 20 -9.71 6.73 -2.03
N GLY A 21 -8.84 7.16 -2.95
CA GLY A 21 -9.22 7.67 -4.26
C GLY A 21 -9.36 6.56 -5.31
N MET A 22 -9.65 6.99 -6.49
CA MET A 22 -9.93 6.26 -7.71
C MET A 22 -8.86 6.63 -8.77
N PRO A 23 -8.92 6.10 -10.02
CA PRO A 23 -7.86 6.31 -11.01
C PRO A 23 -7.48 7.77 -11.30
N GLN A 24 -8.41 8.72 -11.16
CA GLN A 24 -8.13 10.12 -11.39
C GLN A 24 -7.15 10.68 -10.35
N PRO A 25 -5.92 11.07 -10.76
CA PRO A 25 -4.92 11.53 -9.81
C PRO A 25 -5.32 12.86 -9.18
N ARG A 26 -5.19 12.93 -7.86
CA ARG A 26 -5.48 14.16 -7.10
C ARG A 26 -4.66 14.22 -5.81
N LEU A 27 -4.27 15.42 -5.40
CA LEU A 27 -3.50 15.61 -4.17
C LEU A 27 -4.28 15.23 -2.91
N LYS A 28 -5.60 15.40 -2.93
CA LYS A 28 -6.47 15.16 -1.78
C LYS A 28 -6.60 13.69 -1.40
N GLN A 29 -6.57 12.79 -2.38
CA GLN A 29 -6.74 11.36 -2.19
C GLN A 29 -5.75 10.59 -3.05
N ALA A 30 -4.94 9.74 -2.43
CA ALA A 30 -4.15 8.73 -3.12
C ALA A 30 -5.05 7.61 -3.65
N GLY A 31 -4.57 6.80 -4.57
CA GLY A 31 -5.22 5.55 -4.96
C GLY A 31 -5.39 4.61 -3.77
N SER A 32 -6.25 3.62 -3.89
CA SER A 32 -6.66 2.73 -2.79
C SER A 32 -5.50 2.14 -2.02
N CYS A 33 -5.49 2.32 -0.70
CA CYS A 33 -4.49 1.78 0.23
C CYS A 33 -5.05 1.77 1.66
N TYR A 34 -4.97 0.62 2.34
CA TYR A 34 -5.35 0.50 3.73
C TYR A 34 -4.28 -0.25 4.52
N LEU A 35 -3.81 0.35 5.59
CA LEU A 35 -2.91 -0.29 6.55
C LEU A 35 -3.74 -0.84 7.70
N VAL A 36 -3.66 -2.15 7.91
CA VAL A 36 -4.23 -2.85 9.08
C VAL A 36 -3.10 -3.18 10.04
N GLU A 37 -3.17 -2.62 11.26
CA GLU A 37 -2.25 -2.89 12.35
C GLU A 37 -2.98 -3.70 13.41
N LEU A 38 -2.36 -4.78 13.89
CA LEU A 38 -2.91 -5.67 14.90
C LEU A 38 -2.14 -5.55 16.22
N GLY A 39 -2.82 -5.71 17.34
CA GLY A 39 -2.23 -5.60 18.67
C GLY A 39 -1.14 -6.64 18.98
N ASN A 40 -1.03 -7.71 18.18
CA ASN A 40 0.09 -8.66 18.21
C ASN A 40 1.36 -8.15 17.52
N GLY A 41 1.31 -6.97 16.87
CA GLY A 41 2.42 -6.35 16.15
C GLY A 41 2.40 -6.56 14.64
N ASP A 42 1.59 -7.47 14.11
CA ASP A 42 1.45 -7.69 12.67
C ASP A 42 0.83 -6.47 11.96
N LYS A 43 1.31 -6.20 10.76
CA LYS A 43 0.82 -5.14 9.90
C LYS A 43 0.63 -5.64 8.47
N PHE A 44 -0.48 -5.26 7.86
CA PHE A 44 -0.84 -5.65 6.49
C PHE A 44 -1.27 -4.43 5.70
N ILE A 45 -0.75 -4.28 4.49
CA ILE A 45 -1.14 -3.23 3.56
C ILE A 45 -2.04 -3.86 2.50
N PHE A 46 -3.26 -3.36 2.38
CA PHE A 46 -4.23 -3.76 1.35
C PHE A 46 -4.24 -2.70 0.26
N ASP A 47 -3.78 -3.10 -0.91
CA ASP A 47 -3.48 -2.25 -2.07
C ASP A 47 -2.42 -1.17 -1.83
N MET A 48 -1.81 -0.73 -2.92
CA MET A 48 -0.82 0.34 -2.96
C MET A 48 -1.04 1.20 -4.20
N GLY A 49 -2.15 1.91 -4.21
CA GLY A 49 -2.48 2.84 -5.28
C GLY A 49 -1.56 4.06 -5.30
N LYS A 50 -1.52 4.74 -6.42
CA LYS A 50 -0.63 5.88 -6.67
C LYS A 50 -0.71 6.94 -5.57
N GLY A 51 0.43 7.29 -4.96
CA GLY A 51 0.57 8.29 -3.89
C GLY A 51 0.43 7.73 -2.47
N SER A 52 0.30 6.41 -2.29
CA SER A 52 0.16 5.79 -0.96
C SER A 52 1.49 5.70 -0.21
N THR A 53 2.63 5.63 -0.90
CA THR A 53 3.95 5.53 -0.28
C THR A 53 4.25 6.71 0.63
N GLU A 54 3.98 7.94 0.18
CA GLU A 54 4.18 9.15 0.96
C GLU A 54 3.25 9.21 2.17
N ARG A 55 2.01 8.69 2.06
CA ARG A 55 1.08 8.61 3.18
C ARG A 55 1.54 7.60 4.23
N LEU A 56 2.05 6.45 3.80
CA LEU A 56 2.65 5.47 4.72
C LEU A 56 3.90 6.04 5.41
N ALA A 57 4.76 6.76 4.68
CA ALA A 57 5.91 7.45 5.25
C ALA A 57 5.50 8.48 6.32
N ALA A 58 4.43 9.25 6.05
CA ALA A 58 3.89 10.24 6.97
C ALA A 58 3.36 9.64 8.30
N LEU A 59 3.13 8.33 8.36
CA LEU A 59 2.75 7.62 9.58
C LEU A 59 3.94 7.34 10.51
N GLY A 60 5.19 7.53 10.05
CA GLY A 60 6.38 7.34 10.87
C GLY A 60 6.58 5.91 11.38
N ILE A 61 6.12 4.91 10.65
CA ILE A 61 6.31 3.50 10.98
C ILE A 61 7.62 3.01 10.36
N PRO A 62 8.47 2.28 11.11
CA PRO A 62 9.68 1.68 10.55
C PRO A 62 9.36 0.81 9.32
N THR A 63 10.10 1.00 8.22
CA THR A 63 9.82 0.31 6.95
C THR A 63 9.97 -1.20 7.02
N ASP A 64 10.77 -1.72 7.95
CA ASP A 64 10.88 -3.16 8.20
C ASP A 64 9.61 -3.77 8.81
N GLN A 65 8.76 -2.98 9.47
CA GLN A 65 7.45 -3.43 9.96
C GLN A 65 6.35 -3.41 8.89
N LEU A 66 6.55 -2.67 7.80
CA LEU A 66 5.62 -2.58 6.66
C LEU A 66 6.09 -3.56 5.57
N ASN A 67 6.01 -4.84 5.84
CA ASN A 67 6.60 -5.86 4.96
C ASN A 67 5.61 -6.88 4.40
N LYS A 68 4.30 -6.67 4.57
CA LYS A 68 3.24 -7.53 4.05
C LYS A 68 2.26 -6.72 3.22
N VAL A 69 2.23 -6.95 1.90
CA VAL A 69 1.39 -6.23 0.93
C VAL A 69 0.47 -7.21 0.21
N LEU A 70 -0.80 -6.89 0.18
CA LEU A 70 -1.86 -7.66 -0.47
C LEU A 70 -2.51 -6.80 -1.56
N VAL A 71 -2.43 -7.21 -2.81
CA VAL A 71 -2.96 -6.47 -3.96
C VAL A 71 -4.23 -7.13 -4.46
N SER A 72 -5.31 -6.36 -4.55
CA SER A 72 -6.61 -6.84 -5.02
C SER A 72 -6.61 -7.11 -6.53
N HIS A 73 -6.01 -6.23 -7.30
CA HIS A 73 -5.82 -6.34 -8.75
C HIS A 73 -4.77 -5.32 -9.23
N LEU A 74 -4.39 -5.39 -10.51
CA LEU A 74 -3.22 -4.67 -11.02
C LEU A 74 -3.52 -3.32 -11.70
N HIS A 75 -4.70 -2.73 -11.51
CA HIS A 75 -4.89 -1.34 -11.91
C HIS A 75 -3.96 -0.41 -11.13
N PHE A 76 -3.50 0.67 -11.76
CA PHE A 76 -2.46 1.52 -11.18
C PHE A 76 -2.92 2.28 -9.91
N ASP A 77 -4.20 2.49 -9.75
CA ASP A 77 -4.80 3.06 -8.54
C ASP A 77 -4.93 2.06 -7.37
N HIS A 78 -4.54 0.79 -7.59
CA HIS A 78 -4.44 -0.27 -6.57
C HIS A 78 -3.03 -0.83 -6.41
N ALA A 79 -2.18 -0.76 -7.44
CA ALA A 79 -0.84 -1.34 -7.42
C ALA A 79 0.28 -0.38 -7.87
N GLY A 80 -0.07 0.81 -8.39
CA GLY A 80 0.86 1.67 -9.09
C GLY A 80 1.97 2.29 -8.25
N ASP A 81 1.84 2.32 -6.93
CA ASP A 81 2.88 2.85 -6.04
C ASP A 81 3.76 1.77 -5.40
N PHE A 82 3.42 0.51 -5.60
CA PHE A 82 4.23 -0.60 -5.09
C PHE A 82 5.72 -0.53 -5.50
N PRO A 83 6.08 -0.21 -6.76
CA PRO A 83 7.50 -0.06 -7.12
C PRO A 83 8.21 1.02 -6.31
N SER A 84 7.59 2.18 -6.12
CA SER A 84 8.13 3.28 -5.31
C SER A 84 8.36 2.85 -3.86
N PHE A 85 7.38 2.16 -3.28
CA PHE A 85 7.46 1.63 -1.91
C PHE A 85 8.58 0.58 -1.77
N TRP A 86 8.66 -0.39 -2.68
CA TRP A 86 9.67 -1.43 -2.67
C TRP A 86 11.09 -0.85 -2.74
N LEU A 87 11.33 0.08 -3.66
CA LEU A 87 12.63 0.76 -3.81
C LEU A 87 12.96 1.65 -2.61
N ALA A 88 11.97 2.39 -2.09
CA ALA A 88 12.15 3.23 -0.91
C ALA A 88 12.55 2.43 0.35
N ARG A 89 12.13 1.16 0.45
CA ARG A 89 12.57 0.26 1.53
C ARG A 89 14.10 0.09 1.54
N GLY A 90 14.72 -0.04 0.36
CA GLY A 90 16.18 -0.10 0.22
C GLY A 90 16.85 1.18 0.73
N VAL A 91 16.35 2.32 0.32
CA VAL A 91 16.87 3.65 0.73
C VAL A 91 16.66 3.90 2.22
N ASN A 92 15.54 3.46 2.79
CA ASN A 92 15.20 3.63 4.20
C ASN A 92 15.76 2.51 5.09
N ALA A 93 16.73 1.76 4.59
CA ALA A 93 17.45 0.71 5.32
C ALA A 93 16.53 -0.34 5.95
N ALA A 94 15.47 -0.77 5.25
CA ALA A 94 14.67 -1.90 5.69
C ALA A 94 15.56 -3.15 5.82
N ARG A 95 15.28 -3.98 6.83
CA ARG A 95 16.11 -5.12 7.20
C ARG A 95 15.33 -6.42 7.25
N GLN A 96 14.23 -6.46 6.52
CA GLN A 96 13.40 -7.65 6.32
C GLN A 96 12.95 -7.75 4.87
N PRO A 97 12.74 -8.97 4.33
CA PRO A 97 12.13 -9.17 3.03
C PRO A 97 10.73 -8.59 2.96
N LEU A 98 10.30 -8.22 1.77
CA LEU A 98 8.93 -7.83 1.46
C LEU A 98 8.16 -9.04 0.95
N PHE A 99 6.97 -9.26 1.48
CA PHE A 99 6.03 -10.29 1.05
C PHE A 99 4.88 -9.64 0.28
N LEU A 100 4.60 -10.16 -0.90
CA LEU A 100 3.58 -9.65 -1.81
C LEU A 100 2.62 -10.78 -2.19
N TRP A 101 1.34 -10.58 -1.92
CA TRP A 101 0.26 -11.48 -2.34
C TRP A 101 -0.64 -10.76 -3.33
N GLY A 102 -1.20 -11.48 -4.27
CA GLY A 102 -2.16 -10.95 -5.22
C GLY A 102 -2.64 -12.01 -6.20
N PRO A 103 -3.56 -11.65 -7.12
CA PRO A 103 -4.16 -12.62 -8.03
C PRO A 103 -3.15 -13.18 -9.03
N GLY A 104 -3.26 -14.46 -9.32
CA GLY A 104 -2.52 -15.14 -10.38
C GLY A 104 -3.02 -14.74 -11.78
N GLY A 105 -2.15 -14.86 -12.79
CA GLY A 105 -2.40 -14.39 -14.15
C GLY A 105 -3.36 -15.23 -15.00
N GLY A 106 -3.89 -16.34 -14.48
CA GLY A 106 -4.80 -17.18 -15.22
C GLY A 106 -4.16 -17.76 -16.49
N GLN A 107 -4.76 -17.49 -17.66
CA GLN A 107 -4.23 -17.95 -18.95
C GLN A 107 -2.98 -17.17 -19.39
N ASN A 108 -2.76 -15.96 -18.87
CA ASN A 108 -1.56 -15.19 -19.14
C ASN A 108 -0.79 -14.94 -17.84
N PRO A 109 0.26 -15.70 -17.53
CA PRO A 109 1.03 -15.57 -16.31
C PRO A 109 1.62 -14.15 -16.10
N ASP A 110 1.86 -13.41 -17.18
CA ASP A 110 2.36 -12.04 -17.12
C ASP A 110 1.37 -11.02 -16.56
N TRP A 111 0.09 -11.39 -16.51
CA TRP A 111 -1.00 -10.55 -15.98
C TRP A 111 -1.33 -10.84 -14.51
N GLY A 112 -0.63 -11.79 -13.89
CA GLY A 112 -0.70 -12.03 -12.46
C GLY A 112 0.35 -11.29 -11.68
N ILE A 113 0.20 -11.28 -10.34
CA ILE A 113 1.09 -10.55 -9.43
C ILE A 113 2.56 -10.98 -9.57
N LYS A 114 2.82 -12.26 -9.86
CA LYS A 114 4.17 -12.78 -10.04
C LYS A 114 4.81 -12.27 -11.34
N GLY A 115 4.13 -12.44 -12.47
CA GLY A 115 4.62 -11.94 -13.76
C GLY A 115 4.80 -10.42 -13.77
N TRP A 116 3.86 -9.69 -13.19
CA TRP A 116 3.94 -8.25 -13.01
C TRP A 116 5.14 -7.83 -12.15
N SER A 117 5.37 -8.48 -11.01
CA SER A 117 6.49 -8.15 -10.11
C SER A 117 7.84 -8.44 -10.75
N GLU A 118 7.99 -9.51 -11.55
CA GLU A 118 9.21 -9.76 -12.29
C GLU A 118 9.51 -8.68 -13.34
N LYS A 119 8.48 -8.14 -14.00
CA LYS A 119 8.66 -7.01 -14.93
C LYS A 119 9.07 -5.72 -14.19
N ILE A 120 8.55 -5.49 -13.00
CA ILE A 120 8.98 -4.38 -12.14
C ILE A 120 10.45 -4.52 -11.75
N LYS A 121 10.87 -5.70 -11.31
CA LYS A 121 12.29 -5.98 -11.00
C LYS A 121 13.18 -5.70 -12.21
N GLN A 122 12.78 -6.14 -13.39
CA GLN A 122 13.53 -5.88 -14.63
C GLN A 122 13.59 -4.38 -14.96
N ALA A 123 12.48 -3.67 -14.85
CA ALA A 123 12.39 -2.24 -15.13
C ALA A 123 13.29 -1.40 -14.21
N TRP A 124 13.46 -1.84 -12.96
CA TRP A 124 14.22 -1.14 -11.92
C TRP A 124 15.56 -1.82 -11.58
N ALA A 125 16.01 -2.78 -12.40
CA ALA A 125 17.25 -3.53 -12.16
C ALA A 125 18.46 -2.62 -11.98
N TRP A 126 18.55 -1.54 -12.73
CA TRP A 126 19.64 -0.56 -12.61
C TRP A 126 19.62 0.14 -11.23
N ASP A 127 18.46 0.60 -10.75
CA ASP A 127 18.36 1.27 -9.45
C ASP A 127 18.72 0.31 -8.30
N VAL A 128 18.23 -0.92 -8.36
CA VAL A 128 18.56 -1.97 -7.38
C VAL A 128 20.06 -2.25 -7.37
N ALA A 129 20.67 -2.57 -8.53
CA ALA A 129 22.08 -2.91 -8.62
C ALA A 129 23.00 -1.79 -8.12
N THR A 130 22.64 -0.52 -8.37
CA THR A 130 23.44 0.63 -7.93
C THR A 130 23.36 0.90 -6.42
N ARG A 131 22.37 0.34 -5.70
CA ARG A 131 22.17 0.54 -4.27
C ARG A 131 22.55 -0.67 -3.41
N GLU A 132 22.52 -1.88 -3.96
CA GLU A 132 22.79 -3.14 -3.22
C GLU A 132 24.17 -3.18 -2.56
N SER A 133 25.16 -2.56 -3.18
CA SER A 133 26.54 -2.54 -2.64
C SER A 133 26.70 -1.78 -1.31
N SER A 134 25.70 -0.97 -0.91
CA SER A 134 25.75 -0.14 0.30
C SER A 134 24.65 -0.44 1.31
N GLY A 135 23.66 -1.28 0.97
CA GLY A 135 22.47 -1.55 1.76
C GLY A 135 22.41 -2.96 2.39
N ASP A 136 21.40 -3.17 3.23
CA ASP A 136 21.08 -4.50 3.75
C ASP A 136 20.45 -5.32 2.60
N PRO A 137 20.99 -6.52 2.27
CA PRO A 137 20.53 -7.31 1.13
C PRO A 137 19.07 -7.78 1.24
N ARG A 138 18.49 -7.76 2.44
CA ARG A 138 17.08 -8.12 2.65
C ARG A 138 16.11 -7.03 2.20
N SER A 139 16.57 -5.80 2.07
CA SER A 139 15.73 -4.63 1.76
C SER A 139 15.05 -4.73 0.38
N THR A 140 15.73 -5.32 -0.60
CA THR A 140 15.27 -5.52 -1.97
C THR A 140 14.67 -6.92 -2.21
N GLN A 141 14.82 -7.84 -1.24
CA GLN A 141 14.23 -9.18 -1.37
C GLN A 141 12.71 -9.11 -1.40
N LEU A 142 12.12 -9.75 -2.42
CA LEU A 142 10.69 -9.79 -2.66
C LEU A 142 10.22 -11.23 -2.80
N THR A 143 9.36 -11.68 -1.89
CA THR A 143 8.67 -12.97 -1.96
C THR A 143 7.27 -12.76 -2.47
N VAL A 144 6.92 -13.38 -3.60
CA VAL A 144 5.63 -13.19 -4.27
C VAL A 144 4.83 -14.48 -4.24
N THR A 145 3.58 -14.38 -3.78
CA THR A 145 2.63 -15.50 -3.74
C THR A 145 1.40 -15.16 -4.56
N GLU A 146 1.11 -15.99 -5.54
CA GLU A 146 -0.11 -15.89 -6.34
C GLU A 146 -1.28 -16.58 -5.63
N ILE A 147 -2.44 -15.94 -5.71
CA ILE A 147 -3.72 -16.43 -5.20
C ILE A 147 -4.60 -16.81 -6.39
N ASP A 148 -5.29 -17.95 -6.32
CA ASP A 148 -6.31 -18.28 -7.33
C ASP A 148 -7.45 -17.27 -7.23
N TRP A 149 -7.58 -16.40 -8.23
CA TRP A 149 -8.59 -15.36 -8.26
C TRP A 149 -10.04 -15.88 -8.40
N LYS A 150 -10.21 -17.18 -8.72
CA LYS A 150 -11.51 -17.87 -8.74
C LYS A 150 -11.81 -18.61 -7.43
N GLY A 151 -10.83 -18.71 -6.54
CA GLY A 151 -10.97 -19.38 -5.26
C GLY A 151 -11.97 -18.66 -4.35
N VAL A 152 -13.03 -19.36 -3.94
CA VAL A 152 -14.03 -18.81 -3.03
C VAL A 152 -13.62 -19.09 -1.59
N ASN A 153 -13.51 -18.03 -0.78
CA ASN A 153 -13.09 -18.09 0.63
C ASN A 153 -11.80 -18.90 0.82
N GLN A 154 -10.82 -18.63 -0.02
CA GLN A 154 -9.56 -19.34 -0.04
C GLN A 154 -8.65 -18.81 1.07
N LEU A 155 -8.39 -19.62 2.10
CA LEU A 155 -7.38 -19.33 3.11
C LEU A 155 -5.98 -19.41 2.48
N PHE A 156 -5.24 -18.30 2.49
CA PHE A 156 -3.87 -18.23 1.95
C PHE A 156 -2.84 -17.73 2.96
N TYR A 157 -3.28 -17.19 4.08
CA TYR A 157 -2.42 -16.76 5.19
C TYR A 157 -3.02 -17.24 6.51
N ASP A 158 -2.23 -17.97 7.31
CA ASP A 158 -2.62 -18.47 8.65
C ASP A 158 -1.39 -18.49 9.57
N GLU A 159 -1.04 -17.32 10.12
CA GLU A 159 0.11 -17.16 11.00
C GLU A 159 -0.23 -16.21 12.16
N ASN A 160 0.39 -16.40 13.33
CA ASN A 160 0.25 -15.54 14.51
C ASN A 160 -1.21 -15.32 14.96
N GLY A 161 -2.10 -16.27 14.68
CA GLY A 161 -3.52 -16.14 14.95
C GLY A 161 -4.28 -15.23 13.98
N VAL A 162 -3.62 -14.78 12.91
CA VAL A 162 -4.24 -14.03 11.81
C VAL A 162 -4.58 -14.99 10.69
N LYS A 163 -5.82 -14.94 10.22
CA LYS A 163 -6.27 -15.66 9.01
C LYS A 163 -6.71 -14.67 7.96
N ILE A 164 -6.21 -14.87 6.72
CA ILE A 164 -6.65 -14.03 5.60
C ILE A 164 -7.15 -14.93 4.48
N TYR A 165 -8.34 -14.61 4.03
CA TYR A 165 -9.02 -15.30 2.94
C TYR A 165 -9.15 -14.36 1.74
N SER A 166 -9.10 -14.93 0.53
CA SER A 166 -9.50 -14.23 -0.70
C SER A 166 -10.89 -14.65 -1.13
N ILE A 167 -11.60 -13.72 -1.74
CA ILE A 167 -12.89 -13.93 -2.40
C ILE A 167 -12.84 -13.40 -3.83
N PRO A 168 -13.54 -14.02 -4.79
CA PRO A 168 -13.65 -13.47 -6.13
C PRO A 168 -14.40 -12.13 -6.13
N THR A 169 -14.09 -11.28 -7.11
CA THR A 169 -14.82 -10.03 -7.37
C THR A 169 -15.37 -9.99 -8.79
N ILE A 170 -16.28 -9.07 -9.07
CA ILE A 170 -16.85 -8.83 -10.39
C ILE A 170 -16.39 -7.47 -10.88
N HIS A 171 -15.23 -7.42 -11.50
CA HIS A 171 -14.63 -6.20 -12.04
C HIS A 171 -13.94 -6.51 -13.37
N ILE A 172 -12.74 -7.08 -13.31
CA ILE A 172 -11.97 -7.63 -14.42
C ILE A 172 -11.50 -9.03 -14.04
N ASP A 173 -11.05 -9.82 -15.02
CA ASP A 173 -10.31 -11.04 -14.70
C ASP A 173 -9.10 -10.74 -13.82
N GLN A 174 -8.74 -11.67 -12.94
CA GLN A 174 -7.66 -11.51 -11.94
C GLN A 174 -7.91 -10.39 -10.92
N SER A 175 -9.14 -10.29 -10.41
CA SER A 175 -9.45 -9.41 -9.28
C SER A 175 -10.04 -10.18 -8.09
N ILE A 176 -9.64 -9.78 -6.88
CA ILE A 176 -10.03 -10.42 -5.61
C ILE A 176 -10.28 -9.38 -4.52
N GLY A 177 -11.16 -9.74 -3.58
CA GLY A 177 -11.31 -9.07 -2.31
C GLY A 177 -10.69 -9.89 -1.17
N TYR A 178 -10.66 -9.34 0.03
CA TYR A 178 -10.00 -9.94 1.19
C TYR A 178 -10.87 -9.92 2.44
N ILE A 179 -10.79 -10.99 3.23
CA ILE A 179 -11.35 -11.07 4.58
C ILE A 179 -10.21 -11.39 5.53
N LEU A 180 -9.95 -10.54 6.51
CA LEU A 180 -8.98 -10.76 7.58
C LEU A 180 -9.72 -11.02 8.89
N GLU A 181 -9.37 -12.13 9.56
CA GLU A 181 -9.89 -12.50 10.87
C GLU A 181 -8.74 -12.58 11.87
N TRP A 182 -8.89 -11.91 12.99
CA TRP A 182 -7.93 -11.94 14.09
C TRP A 182 -8.61 -11.66 15.43
N ASN A 183 -8.34 -12.47 16.43
CA ASN A 183 -8.82 -12.29 17.83
C ASN A 183 -10.34 -12.10 17.95
N GLY A 184 -11.12 -12.68 17.03
CA GLY A 184 -12.57 -12.53 16.96
C GLY A 184 -13.03 -11.21 16.33
N LEU A 185 -12.12 -10.43 15.77
CA LEU A 185 -12.41 -9.27 14.92
C LEU A 185 -12.32 -9.64 13.45
N LYS A 186 -13.20 -9.05 12.62
CA LYS A 186 -13.27 -9.29 11.18
C LYS A 186 -13.17 -7.98 10.39
N PHE A 187 -12.19 -7.90 9.51
CA PHE A 187 -12.02 -6.85 8.52
C PHE A 187 -12.33 -7.39 7.14
N ALA A 188 -13.14 -6.67 6.34
CA ALA A 188 -13.45 -7.01 4.96
C ALA A 188 -13.06 -5.88 4.01
N TYR A 189 -12.39 -6.21 2.92
CA TYR A 189 -11.97 -5.29 1.86
C TYR A 189 -12.40 -5.81 0.51
N SER A 190 -13.22 -5.05 -0.22
CA SER A 190 -13.79 -5.54 -1.48
C SER A 190 -12.80 -5.55 -2.65
N GLY A 191 -11.75 -4.71 -2.65
CA GLY A 191 -11.14 -4.30 -3.92
C GLY A 191 -12.20 -3.63 -4.80
N ASP A 192 -11.99 -3.61 -6.11
CA ASP A 192 -13.02 -3.14 -7.06
C ASP A 192 -13.97 -4.25 -7.45
N THR A 193 -15.26 -3.96 -7.44
CA THR A 193 -16.30 -4.95 -7.76
C THR A 193 -17.68 -4.36 -7.99
N ALA A 194 -18.44 -4.93 -8.93
CA ALA A 194 -19.89 -4.86 -8.88
C ALA A 194 -20.42 -5.64 -7.66
N PRO A 195 -21.69 -5.44 -7.24
CA PRO A 195 -22.31 -6.22 -6.17
C PRO A 195 -22.19 -7.72 -6.43
N ASN A 196 -21.61 -8.47 -5.49
CA ASN A 196 -21.37 -9.90 -5.67
C ASN A 196 -21.77 -10.72 -4.43
N LYS A 197 -22.14 -11.97 -4.65
CA LYS A 197 -22.60 -12.88 -3.58
C LYS A 197 -21.49 -13.23 -2.58
N TRP A 198 -20.24 -13.29 -3.01
CA TRP A 198 -19.13 -13.72 -2.14
C TRP A 198 -18.83 -12.70 -1.06
N PHE A 199 -18.87 -11.38 -1.41
CA PHE A 199 -18.76 -10.35 -0.40
C PHE A 199 -19.93 -10.37 0.58
N LEU A 200 -21.18 -10.52 0.09
CA LEU A 200 -22.35 -10.63 0.96
C LEU A 200 -22.21 -11.78 1.97
N GLU A 201 -21.74 -12.94 1.53
CA GLU A 201 -21.61 -14.14 2.37
C GLU A 201 -20.45 -14.03 3.35
N HIS A 202 -19.25 -13.67 2.87
CA HIS A 202 -18.04 -13.79 3.68
C HIS A 202 -17.73 -12.52 4.50
N ALA A 203 -18.20 -11.35 4.11
CA ALA A 203 -18.12 -10.13 4.89
C ALA A 203 -19.25 -9.98 5.92
N ALA A 204 -20.22 -10.90 5.97
CA ALA A 204 -21.33 -10.84 6.92
C ALA A 204 -20.84 -10.68 8.36
N GLY A 205 -21.41 -9.71 9.09
CA GLY A 205 -21.06 -9.37 10.46
C GLY A 205 -19.64 -8.83 10.65
N ALA A 206 -18.99 -8.28 9.61
CA ALA A 206 -17.67 -7.69 9.74
C ALA A 206 -17.68 -6.52 10.74
N ASP A 207 -16.58 -6.37 11.51
CA ASP A 207 -16.40 -5.20 12.36
C ASP A 207 -16.16 -3.95 11.51
N LEU A 208 -15.37 -4.07 10.44
CA LEU A 208 -15.15 -3.02 9.45
C LEU A 208 -15.29 -3.61 8.06
N ALA A 209 -16.27 -3.13 7.29
CA ALA A 209 -16.46 -3.50 5.89
C ALA A 209 -16.13 -2.31 4.99
N ILE A 210 -14.98 -2.37 4.33
CA ILE A 210 -14.54 -1.39 3.32
C ILE A 210 -14.95 -1.91 1.95
N HIS A 211 -15.78 -1.14 1.24
CA HIS A 211 -16.24 -1.52 -0.08
C HIS A 211 -16.16 -0.32 -1.03
N GLU A 212 -15.78 -0.60 -2.27
CA GLU A 212 -15.71 0.41 -3.31
C GLU A 212 -17.07 1.01 -3.65
N VAL A 213 -17.08 2.25 -4.06
CA VAL A 213 -18.25 2.96 -4.55
C VAL A 213 -17.85 3.90 -5.69
N MET A 214 -18.48 3.74 -6.83
CA MET A 214 -18.38 4.70 -7.92
C MET A 214 -19.45 5.80 -7.79
N LEU A 215 -19.15 7.02 -8.25
CA LEU A 215 -20.12 8.09 -8.31
C LEU A 215 -21.37 7.66 -9.10
N PRO A 216 -22.56 8.20 -8.78
CA PRO A 216 -23.74 7.99 -9.59
C PRO A 216 -23.48 8.34 -11.07
N PRO A 217 -24.08 7.62 -12.04
CA PRO A 217 -23.86 7.84 -13.47
C PRO A 217 -24.05 9.30 -13.92
N ASP A 218 -25.03 10.01 -13.39
CA ASP A 218 -25.29 11.43 -13.74
C ASP A 218 -24.09 12.33 -13.39
N MET A 219 -23.41 12.06 -12.27
CA MET A 219 -22.21 12.83 -11.90
C MET A 219 -21.01 12.56 -12.81
N TRP A 220 -20.95 11.39 -13.46
CA TRP A 220 -19.96 11.09 -14.50
C TRP A 220 -20.16 11.90 -15.77
N LEU A 221 -21.41 12.15 -16.15
CA LEU A 221 -21.73 13.02 -17.27
C LEU A 221 -21.22 14.45 -16.99
N ASP A 222 -21.54 14.97 -15.83
CA ASP A 222 -21.23 16.36 -15.45
C ASP A 222 -19.74 16.60 -15.20
N LYS A 223 -19.07 15.69 -14.47
CA LYS A 223 -17.68 15.90 -14.05
C LYS A 223 -16.66 15.49 -15.10
N TYR A 224 -16.95 14.48 -15.91
CA TYR A 224 -15.97 13.85 -16.79
C TYR A 224 -16.40 13.85 -18.27
N SER A 225 -17.51 14.47 -18.60
CA SER A 225 -18.04 14.53 -19.97
C SER A 225 -18.14 13.14 -20.64
N MET A 226 -18.46 12.13 -19.86
CA MET A 226 -18.63 10.77 -20.38
C MET A 226 -19.89 10.66 -21.22
N SER A 227 -19.92 9.71 -22.17
CA SER A 227 -21.18 9.38 -22.84
C SER A 227 -22.16 8.71 -21.86
N HIS A 228 -23.46 8.81 -22.09
CA HIS A 228 -24.49 8.19 -21.26
C HIS A 228 -24.24 6.69 -21.07
N THR A 229 -23.94 5.98 -22.16
CA THR A 229 -23.62 4.54 -22.10
C THR A 229 -22.39 4.26 -21.23
N ALA A 230 -21.30 5.00 -21.44
CA ALA A 230 -20.08 4.82 -20.66
C ALA A 230 -20.29 5.10 -19.18
N ALA A 231 -21.01 6.16 -18.82
CA ALA A 231 -21.31 6.52 -17.44
C ALA A 231 -22.12 5.42 -16.72
N VAL A 232 -23.15 4.88 -17.38
CA VAL A 232 -23.97 3.78 -16.83
C VAL A 232 -23.13 2.51 -16.71
N MET A 233 -22.41 2.11 -17.75
CA MET A 233 -21.62 0.86 -17.76
C MET A 233 -20.52 0.91 -16.69
N SER A 234 -19.75 2.01 -16.62
CA SER A 234 -18.69 2.14 -15.61
C SER A 234 -19.23 2.06 -14.19
N GLY A 235 -20.36 2.72 -13.91
CA GLY A 235 -20.94 2.74 -12.57
C GLY A 235 -21.72 1.47 -12.17
N THR A 236 -22.04 0.55 -13.08
CA THR A 236 -22.98 -0.54 -12.77
C THR A 236 -22.55 -1.94 -13.18
N GLN A 237 -21.55 -2.08 -14.05
CA GLN A 237 -21.13 -3.42 -14.55
C GLN A 237 -19.84 -3.93 -13.94
N GLY A 238 -18.89 -3.06 -13.65
CA GLY A 238 -17.62 -3.43 -13.02
C GLY A 238 -17.42 -2.79 -11.65
N HIS A 239 -18.38 -1.97 -11.21
CA HIS A 239 -18.32 -1.20 -9.97
C HIS A 239 -19.66 -1.15 -9.26
N THR A 240 -19.68 -0.61 -8.05
CA THR A 240 -20.86 -0.53 -7.19
C THR A 240 -21.34 0.91 -7.06
N THR A 241 -22.62 1.16 -7.36
CA THR A 241 -23.26 2.47 -7.11
C THR A 241 -23.47 2.70 -5.61
N PRO A 242 -23.57 3.97 -5.13
CA PRO A 242 -23.84 4.25 -3.71
C PRO A 242 -25.12 3.58 -3.20
N ARG A 243 -26.16 3.51 -4.03
CA ARG A 243 -27.42 2.86 -3.67
C ARG A 243 -27.27 1.35 -3.52
N ALA A 244 -26.49 0.71 -4.42
CA ALA A 244 -26.20 -0.71 -4.34
C ALA A 244 -25.30 -1.02 -3.13
N PHE A 245 -24.31 -0.17 -2.83
CA PHE A 245 -23.53 -0.25 -1.59
C PHE A 245 -24.43 -0.24 -0.35
N GLY A 246 -25.40 0.69 -0.28
CA GLY A 246 -26.35 0.70 0.81
C GLY A 246 -27.08 -0.63 0.98
N LYS A 247 -27.48 -1.27 -0.14
CA LYS A 247 -28.14 -2.59 -0.11
C LYS A 247 -27.18 -3.72 0.31
N ILE A 248 -25.93 -3.68 -0.13
CA ILE A 248 -24.88 -4.61 0.32
C ILE A 248 -24.73 -4.51 1.84
N MET A 249 -24.58 -3.30 2.38
CA MET A 249 -24.36 -3.09 3.81
C MET A 249 -25.57 -3.41 4.67
N GLU A 250 -26.79 -3.26 4.15
CA GLU A 250 -28.00 -3.75 4.80
C GLU A 250 -27.98 -5.27 4.99
N ILE A 251 -27.40 -6.02 4.04
CA ILE A 251 -27.32 -7.49 4.09
C ILE A 251 -26.10 -7.97 4.90
N VAL A 252 -24.97 -7.30 4.76
CA VAL A 252 -23.71 -7.64 5.45
C VAL A 252 -23.79 -7.32 6.94
N GLU A 253 -24.56 -6.30 7.32
CA GLU A 253 -24.74 -5.83 8.72
C GLU A 253 -23.42 -5.58 9.45
N PRO A 254 -22.47 -4.79 8.88
CA PRO A 254 -21.20 -4.53 9.55
C PRO A 254 -21.39 -3.57 10.72
N ARG A 255 -20.47 -3.62 11.72
CA ARG A 255 -20.44 -2.61 12.78
C ARG A 255 -20.09 -1.20 12.25
N MET A 256 -19.29 -1.14 11.18
CA MET A 256 -18.99 0.08 10.44
C MET A 256 -18.87 -0.23 8.94
N ALA A 257 -19.67 0.43 8.13
CA ALA A 257 -19.58 0.43 6.68
C ALA A 257 -18.68 1.60 6.22
N VAL A 258 -17.76 1.32 5.28
CA VAL A 258 -16.82 2.33 4.77
C VAL A 258 -16.90 2.39 3.25
N VAL A 259 -17.27 3.55 2.73
CA VAL A 259 -17.19 3.88 1.30
C VAL A 259 -15.73 4.15 0.95
N ASN A 260 -15.19 3.41 0.00
CA ASN A 260 -13.86 3.58 -0.60
C ASN A 260 -13.98 3.84 -2.10
N HIS A 261 -12.87 4.16 -2.76
CA HIS A 261 -12.76 4.31 -4.21
C HIS A 261 -13.77 5.34 -4.77
N ALA A 262 -14.03 6.38 -3.98
CA ALA A 262 -14.95 7.45 -4.36
C ALA A 262 -14.28 8.80 -4.23
N GLN A 263 -14.66 9.70 -5.12
CA GLN A 263 -14.25 11.09 -5.02
C GLN A 263 -15.06 11.79 -3.93
N ILE A 264 -14.45 12.09 -2.79
CA ILE A 264 -15.12 12.69 -1.64
C ILE A 264 -14.88 14.20 -1.62
N ASP A 265 -15.86 14.96 -2.09
CA ASP A 265 -15.87 16.41 -2.16
C ASP A 265 -17.17 16.98 -1.59
N PHE A 266 -17.25 18.32 -1.49
CA PHE A 266 -18.42 19.01 -0.94
C PHE A 266 -19.71 18.74 -1.74
N ASP A 267 -19.59 18.44 -3.04
CA ASP A 267 -20.70 18.17 -3.95
C ASP A 267 -21.00 16.67 -4.13
N THR A 268 -20.01 15.80 -3.95
CA THR A 268 -20.18 14.34 -4.12
C THR A 268 -20.57 13.64 -2.82
N ALA A 269 -19.97 14.02 -1.71
CA ALA A 269 -20.19 13.37 -0.42
C ALA A 269 -21.67 13.34 0.01
N PRO A 270 -22.42 14.47 -0.06
CA PRO A 270 -23.84 14.46 0.29
C PRO A 270 -24.68 13.55 -0.62
N VAL A 271 -24.35 13.50 -1.92
CA VAL A 271 -25.07 12.65 -2.88
C VAL A 271 -24.81 11.17 -2.60
N ILE A 272 -23.53 10.80 -2.36
CA ILE A 272 -23.17 9.43 -1.99
C ILE A 272 -23.93 9.02 -0.73
N GLU A 273 -23.86 9.83 0.33
CA GLU A 273 -24.53 9.52 1.59
C GLU A 273 -26.04 9.39 1.41
N GLN A 274 -26.67 10.30 0.72
CA GLN A 274 -28.12 10.26 0.45
C GLN A 274 -28.53 8.97 -0.27
N GLU A 275 -27.76 8.55 -1.26
CA GLU A 275 -28.04 7.31 -2.01
C GLU A 275 -27.83 6.06 -1.15
N VAL A 276 -26.77 6.01 -0.35
CA VAL A 276 -26.51 4.92 0.61
C VAL A 276 -27.65 4.81 1.62
N ARG A 277 -28.09 5.96 2.19
CA ARG A 277 -29.12 6.01 3.23
C ARG A 277 -30.52 5.58 2.75
N LYS A 278 -30.72 5.38 1.47
CA LYS A 278 -31.98 4.76 0.97
C LYS A 278 -32.14 3.31 1.40
N ASN A 279 -31.06 2.61 1.70
CA ASN A 279 -31.07 1.20 2.08
C ASN A 279 -30.39 0.91 3.41
N PHE A 280 -29.35 1.66 3.80
CA PHE A 280 -28.56 1.39 5.00
C PHE A 280 -28.64 2.52 6.01
N GLN A 281 -29.04 2.19 7.26
CA GLN A 281 -29.16 3.14 8.36
C GLN A 281 -28.08 2.95 9.45
N GLY A 282 -27.20 1.97 9.27
CA GLY A 282 -26.13 1.69 10.22
C GLY A 282 -24.98 2.71 10.19
N PRO A 283 -23.93 2.50 11.00
CA PRO A 283 -22.75 3.35 11.03
C PRO A 283 -22.04 3.38 9.65
N LEU A 284 -21.73 4.59 9.17
CA LEU A 284 -21.18 4.83 7.84
C LEU A 284 -20.03 5.84 7.90
N SER A 285 -18.92 5.52 7.23
CA SER A 285 -17.82 6.44 6.95
C SER A 285 -17.66 6.61 5.45
N LEU A 286 -17.49 7.84 4.98
CA LEU A 286 -16.98 8.15 3.65
C LEU A 286 -15.47 8.35 3.79
N ALA A 287 -14.68 7.38 3.31
CA ALA A 287 -13.25 7.37 3.57
C ALA A 287 -12.52 8.53 2.91
N VAL A 288 -11.64 9.16 3.66
CA VAL A 288 -10.63 10.11 3.18
C VAL A 288 -9.26 9.69 3.71
N ASP A 289 -8.20 10.10 3.01
CA ASP A 289 -6.83 9.77 3.42
C ASP A 289 -6.58 10.20 4.87
N PHE A 290 -5.85 9.37 5.61
CA PHE A 290 -5.57 9.51 7.03
C PHE A 290 -6.75 9.30 7.99
N MET A 291 -7.91 8.84 7.51
CA MET A 291 -8.95 8.36 8.39
C MET A 291 -8.53 7.08 9.09
N VAL A 292 -8.93 6.92 10.36
CA VAL A 292 -8.51 5.81 11.22
C VAL A 292 -9.71 5.21 11.92
N TRP A 293 -9.79 3.89 11.92
CA TRP A 293 -10.75 3.11 12.71
C TRP A 293 -9.98 2.29 13.74
N ASN A 294 -10.25 2.55 15.03
CA ASN A 294 -9.78 1.71 16.14
C ASN A 294 -10.90 0.77 16.53
N ILE A 295 -10.64 -0.52 16.43
CA ILE A 295 -11.65 -1.58 16.54
C ILE A 295 -11.29 -2.47 17.71
N HIS A 296 -12.17 -2.54 18.68
CA HIS A 296 -12.18 -3.47 19.80
C HIS A 296 -13.46 -4.31 19.76
N LYS A 297 -13.52 -5.38 20.53
CA LYS A 297 -14.73 -6.24 20.60
C LYS A 297 -15.98 -5.44 20.96
N ASP A 298 -15.86 -4.51 21.91
CA ASP A 298 -16.99 -3.76 22.47
C ASP A 298 -17.12 -2.33 21.95
N SER A 299 -16.12 -1.83 21.22
CA SER A 299 -16.11 -0.44 20.74
C SER A 299 -15.46 -0.30 19.38
N LEU A 300 -15.89 0.71 18.64
CA LEU A 300 -15.28 1.14 17.39
C LEU A 300 -15.27 2.67 17.37
N THR A 301 -14.10 3.24 17.13
CA THR A 301 -13.90 4.70 17.07
C THR A 301 -13.35 5.10 15.73
N THR A 302 -13.96 6.10 15.10
CA THR A 302 -13.45 6.72 13.86
C THR A 302 -12.77 8.03 14.20
N ARG A 303 -11.54 8.20 13.71
CA ARG A 303 -10.72 9.41 13.95
C ARG A 303 -9.96 9.81 12.69
N MET A 304 -9.26 10.93 12.76
CA MET A 304 -8.24 11.32 11.78
C MET A 304 -6.87 11.21 12.41
N THR A 305 -5.90 10.65 11.70
CA THR A 305 -4.49 10.84 12.03
C THR A 305 -3.94 12.07 11.31
N ILE A 306 -2.97 12.72 11.91
CA ILE A 306 -2.29 13.85 11.30
C ILE A 306 -0.98 13.31 10.73
N GLY A 307 -0.96 13.08 9.41
CA GLY A 307 0.27 12.70 8.72
C GLY A 307 1.30 13.82 8.86
N ASN A 308 2.52 13.46 9.23
CA ASN A 308 3.62 14.42 9.28
C ASN A 308 4.25 14.58 7.89
N PRO A 309 4.10 15.75 7.21
CA PRO A 309 4.65 15.95 5.87
C PRO A 309 6.19 15.97 5.84
N GLU A 310 6.84 16.10 6.99
CA GLU A 310 8.29 16.10 7.14
C GLU A 310 8.83 14.78 7.69
N ALA A 311 7.95 13.75 7.83
CA ALA A 311 8.37 12.49 8.41
C ALA A 311 9.34 11.74 7.49
N TYR A 312 10.42 11.27 8.09
CA TYR A 312 11.21 10.17 7.56
C TYR A 312 10.82 8.88 8.29
N PRO A 313 10.77 7.73 7.61
CA PRO A 313 10.56 6.47 8.32
C PRO A 313 11.63 6.29 9.40
N PRO A 314 11.24 5.91 10.62
CA PRO A 314 12.21 5.64 11.68
C PRO A 314 13.19 4.53 11.28
N PRO A 315 14.40 4.51 11.85
CA PRO A 315 15.37 3.44 11.58
C PRO A 315 14.79 2.06 11.81
N ALA A 316 15.20 1.10 10.99
CA ALA A 316 14.86 -0.31 11.17
C ALA A 316 15.28 -0.82 12.55
N GLN A 317 14.41 -1.61 13.18
CA GLN A 317 14.66 -2.16 14.53
C GLN A 317 15.44 -3.49 14.50
N VAL A 318 15.41 -4.18 13.36
CA VAL A 318 16.15 -5.44 13.16
C VAL A 318 17.63 -5.13 12.97
N PRO A 319 18.57 -5.94 13.54
CA PRO A 319 20.02 -5.78 13.30
C PRO A 319 20.37 -5.82 11.81
N ALA A 320 21.28 -4.95 11.36
CA ALA A 320 21.74 -4.93 9.98
C ALA A 320 22.57 -6.16 9.64
N MET A 321 22.48 -6.63 8.41
CA MET A 321 23.42 -7.58 7.80
C MET A 321 24.46 -6.78 6.99
N ALA A 322 25.65 -7.35 6.85
CA ALA A 322 26.66 -6.78 5.96
C ALA A 322 26.16 -6.81 4.51
N PRO A 323 26.47 -5.79 3.71
CA PRO A 323 26.22 -5.83 2.28
C PRO A 323 26.86 -7.06 1.64
N VAL A 324 26.18 -7.68 0.71
CA VAL A 324 26.74 -8.77 -0.11
C VAL A 324 27.27 -8.12 -1.39
N ALA A 325 28.51 -8.47 -1.76
CA ALA A 325 29.02 -8.04 -3.06
C ALA A 325 28.11 -8.57 -4.17
N SER A 326 27.64 -7.71 -5.03
CA SER A 326 26.87 -8.10 -6.21
C SER A 326 27.80 -8.81 -7.19
N ASP A 327 27.37 -9.98 -7.70
CA ASP A 327 28.04 -10.69 -8.80
C ASP A 327 27.73 -10.07 -10.19
N ASP A 328 26.92 -9.02 -10.21
CA ASP A 328 26.58 -8.33 -11.46
C ASP A 328 27.77 -7.57 -12.02
N ASP A 329 27.99 -7.66 -13.34
CA ASP A 329 29.02 -6.96 -14.13
C ASP A 329 28.93 -5.42 -14.04
N TYR A 330 28.10 -4.89 -13.13
CA TYR A 330 27.94 -3.49 -12.89
C TYR A 330 29.08 -2.96 -12.03
N SER A 331 30.18 -2.56 -12.67
CA SER A 331 31.24 -1.85 -11.97
C SER A 331 30.93 -0.35 -11.95
N TRP A 332 30.50 0.13 -10.77
CA TRP A 332 30.34 1.54 -10.53
C TRP A 332 31.69 2.16 -10.17
N ASP A 333 32.36 2.76 -11.14
CA ASP A 333 33.57 3.55 -10.91
C ASP A 333 33.33 5.03 -11.29
N PRO A 334 32.71 5.81 -10.37
CA PRO A 334 32.38 7.21 -10.64
C PRO A 334 33.63 8.05 -10.88
N PHE A 335 34.80 7.56 -10.45
CA PHE A 335 36.05 8.33 -10.48
C PHE A 335 36.82 8.11 -11.79
N SER A 336 36.58 6.99 -12.50
CA SER A 336 37.27 6.67 -13.75
C SER A 336 36.83 7.56 -14.92
N PHE A 337 35.61 8.12 -14.84
CA PHE A 337 35.01 8.83 -15.97
C PHE A 337 34.97 10.35 -15.79
N SER A 338 34.68 10.87 -14.62
CA SER A 338 34.46 12.31 -14.39
C SER A 338 35.60 13.02 -13.66
N GLY A 339 36.47 12.28 -12.98
CA GLY A 339 37.52 12.85 -12.15
C GLY A 339 36.96 13.72 -10.99
N LEU A 340 37.68 13.76 -9.89
CA LEU A 340 37.33 14.66 -8.77
C LEU A 340 38.02 16.00 -8.95
N GLU A 341 37.30 17.08 -8.71
CA GLU A 341 37.91 18.40 -8.69
C GLU A 341 38.72 18.56 -7.38
N PRO A 342 40.07 18.74 -7.43
CA PRO A 342 40.94 18.65 -6.26
C PRO A 342 40.63 19.65 -5.14
N ARG A 343 40.17 20.86 -5.47
CA ARG A 343 39.84 21.88 -4.47
C ARG A 343 38.60 21.54 -3.66
N THR A 344 37.59 20.96 -4.33
CA THR A 344 36.35 20.51 -3.65
C THR A 344 36.55 19.19 -2.92
N SER A 345 37.40 18.30 -3.44
CA SER A 345 37.77 17.05 -2.77
C SER A 345 38.48 17.28 -1.44
N ALA A 346 39.33 18.31 -1.35
CA ALA A 346 40.02 18.68 -0.10
C ALA A 346 38.99 18.99 1.00
N VAL A 347 37.99 19.82 0.71
CA VAL A 347 36.93 20.17 1.66
C VAL A 347 36.09 18.90 2.03
N THR A 348 35.78 18.04 1.06
CA THR A 348 35.06 16.78 1.35
C THR A 348 35.87 15.89 2.32
N ASN A 349 37.19 15.82 2.14
CA ASN A 349 38.07 15.07 3.02
C ASN A 349 38.16 15.66 4.44
N GLU A 350 38.06 16.97 4.60
CA GLU A 350 37.93 17.64 5.91
C GLU A 350 36.64 17.19 6.62
N VAL A 351 35.49 17.14 5.89
CA VAL A 351 34.23 16.64 6.44
C VAL A 351 34.34 15.18 6.90
N VAL A 352 34.98 14.32 6.12
CA VAL A 352 35.21 12.92 6.49
C VAL A 352 36.09 12.82 7.73
N LYS A 353 37.12 13.65 7.86
CA LYS A 353 37.99 13.69 9.02
C LYS A 353 37.21 14.11 10.27
N GLU A 354 36.44 15.20 10.20
CA GLU A 354 35.61 15.70 11.32
C GLU A 354 34.59 14.64 11.74
N PHE A 355 33.98 13.94 10.79
CA PHE A 355 33.05 12.85 11.06
C PHE A 355 33.75 11.72 11.81
N ASN A 356 34.93 11.28 11.35
CA ASN A 356 35.72 10.24 12.00
C ASN A 356 36.07 10.59 13.43
N GLU A 357 36.55 11.84 13.67
CA GLU A 357 36.88 12.36 14.99
C GLU A 357 35.67 12.37 15.93
N LYS A 358 34.51 12.81 15.42
CA LYS A 358 33.27 12.92 16.20
C LYS A 358 32.71 11.55 16.59
N HIS A 359 32.79 10.56 15.70
CA HIS A 359 32.13 9.25 15.86
C HIS A 359 33.10 8.10 16.17
N GLY A 360 34.40 8.37 16.29
CA GLY A 360 35.41 7.34 16.53
C GLY A 360 35.54 6.32 15.39
N THR A 361 35.23 6.75 14.15
CA THR A 361 35.32 5.91 12.96
C THR A 361 36.64 6.12 12.24
N ASN A 362 36.95 5.25 11.28
CA ASN A 362 38.16 5.34 10.45
C ASN A 362 37.80 5.16 8.96
N ILE A 363 36.84 5.96 8.50
CA ILE A 363 36.42 5.97 7.10
C ILE A 363 37.53 6.60 6.27
N THR A 364 37.93 5.93 5.18
CA THR A 364 38.96 6.43 4.27
C THR A 364 38.45 7.65 3.51
N PRO A 365 39.15 8.80 3.55
CA PRO A 365 38.81 9.95 2.74
C PRO A 365 38.82 9.64 1.25
N VAL A 366 38.02 10.39 0.48
CA VAL A 366 37.99 10.26 -0.96
C VAL A 366 39.35 10.65 -1.56
N VAL A 367 39.95 9.80 -2.37
CA VAL A 367 41.27 10.06 -2.99
C VAL A 367 41.11 11.03 -4.13
N SER A 368 41.73 12.22 -4.01
CA SER A 368 41.63 13.29 -5.01
C SER A 368 42.44 13.06 -6.31
N ASN A 369 43.25 11.99 -6.38
CA ASN A 369 44.16 11.71 -7.47
C ASN A 369 43.99 10.30 -8.04
N ILE A 370 42.80 9.94 -8.46
CA ILE A 370 42.62 8.75 -9.29
C ILE A 370 42.96 9.17 -10.72
N PRO A 371 44.04 8.60 -11.30
CA PRO A 371 44.40 8.96 -12.68
C PRO A 371 43.27 8.50 -13.61
N PHE A 372 42.87 9.37 -14.50
CA PHE A 372 41.94 9.05 -15.57
C PHE A 372 42.53 7.91 -16.39
N GLN A 373 42.05 6.70 -16.23
CA GLN A 373 42.41 5.59 -17.11
C GLN A 373 41.52 5.64 -18.34
N LYS A 374 42.08 6.10 -19.47
CA LYS A 374 41.46 5.87 -20.77
C LYS A 374 41.42 4.36 -20.99
N LYS A 375 40.20 3.78 -21.02
CA LYS A 375 39.97 2.47 -21.62
C LYS A 375 40.13 2.55 -23.12
#